data_eadf9d7806f73a0ec03bb97048f63641
#
_entry.id   eadf9d7806f73a0ec03bb97048f63641
#
_cell.length_a   1.000
_cell.length_b   1.000
_cell.length_c   1.000
_cell.angle_alpha   90.00
_cell.angle_beta   90.00
_cell.angle_gamma   90.00
#
_symmetry.space_group_name_H-M   'P 1'
#
loop_
_entity.id
_entity.type
_entity.pdbx_description
1 polymer ?
#
loop_
_entity_poly.entity_id
_entity_poly.type
_entity_poly.pdbx_seq_one_letter_code
_entity_poly.pdbx_strand_id
1 'polypeptide(L)'
;LTLDTPAAAVVPEIGAKGVLAGFDEAGQPILRQAKRPITLRHLLTHTSGYAYDMWSADIARYRKATGTPAVGTGRNAALDLPLLFDPGEDWSYGIGIDWVGKMIEAVSGETLSAHLSRVLFDPLGMVDTSFKLRPDQRARLAGMHGRGPDGALAPIAFETPQDPEFHGGGGGLYGTARDYLAFARMILNGGKHGGLRLLKAETVAEMARDQLGPLAVRPMRSSVPSATNDADFFPGMPNGWGLTFLINRKPSPQGRSAGALAWAGLGNTFYWIDHGRGTAGIFLSQILPFFDAKAISLFRDFETMVNAP
;
A
#
# COMPACT_ATOMS: atom_id res chain seq x y z
N LEU A 1 20.29 9.20 1.19
CA LEU A 1 19.89 7.80 1.02
C LEU A 1 19.83 7.44 -0.46
N THR A 2 20.17 6.20 -0.78
CA THR A 2 19.94 5.57 -2.07
C THR A 2 18.92 4.44 -1.92
N LEU A 3 18.39 3.93 -3.04
CA LEU A 3 17.48 2.77 -2.98
C LEU A 3 18.13 1.52 -2.39
N ASP A 4 19.45 1.40 -2.50
CA ASP A 4 20.21 0.24 -2.03
C ASP A 4 20.84 0.47 -0.63
N THR A 5 20.51 1.60 0.03
CA THR A 5 20.89 1.84 1.43
C THR A 5 20.26 0.77 2.31
N PRO A 6 21.04 0.05 3.16
CA PRO A 6 20.51 -0.86 4.16
C PRO A 6 19.57 -0.12 5.12
N ALA A 7 18.33 -0.58 5.23
CA ALA A 7 17.31 0.12 6.01
C ALA A 7 17.69 0.20 7.51
N ALA A 8 18.37 -0.82 8.04
CA ALA A 8 18.86 -0.83 9.42
C ALA A 8 19.95 0.24 9.71
N ALA A 9 20.56 0.83 8.69
CA ALA A 9 21.45 1.99 8.88
C ALA A 9 20.68 3.27 9.24
N VAL A 10 19.36 3.28 9.03
CA VAL A 10 18.45 4.41 9.33
C VAL A 10 17.56 4.10 10.50
N VAL A 11 17.01 2.87 10.55
CA VAL A 11 16.13 2.36 11.60
C VAL A 11 16.69 1.01 12.05
N PRO A 12 17.51 0.95 13.12
CA PRO A 12 18.28 -0.24 13.49
C PRO A 12 17.45 -1.48 13.79
N GLU A 13 16.21 -1.33 14.25
CA GLU A 13 15.31 -2.43 14.60
C GLU A 13 14.70 -3.15 13.40
N ILE A 14 14.83 -2.60 12.18
CA ILE A 14 14.22 -3.21 10.99
C ILE A 14 14.89 -4.55 10.65
N GLY A 15 14.08 -5.59 10.48
CA GLY A 15 14.57 -6.93 10.19
C GLY A 15 15.15 -7.69 11.39
N ALA A 16 15.06 -7.14 12.60
CA ALA A 16 15.65 -7.73 13.82
C ALA A 16 15.12 -9.14 14.13
N LYS A 17 13.87 -9.47 13.77
CA LYS A 17 13.30 -10.83 13.96
C LYS A 17 13.87 -11.87 13.00
N GLY A 18 14.49 -11.47 11.92
CA GLY A 18 14.95 -12.40 10.88
C GLY A 18 13.80 -13.03 10.10
N VAL A 19 14.01 -14.24 9.59
CA VAL A 19 13.08 -14.95 8.70
C VAL A 19 12.37 -16.05 9.46
N LEU A 20 11.06 -16.15 9.32
CA LEU A 20 10.24 -17.23 9.85
C LEU A 20 10.54 -18.53 9.07
N ALA A 21 11.17 -19.50 9.74
CA ALA A 21 11.50 -20.80 9.17
C ALA A 21 10.37 -21.83 9.35
N GLY A 22 9.38 -21.53 10.21
CA GLY A 22 8.26 -22.40 10.51
C GLY A 22 7.80 -22.27 11.95
N PHE A 23 7.16 -23.30 12.44
CA PHE A 23 6.67 -23.40 13.83
C PHE A 23 7.02 -24.77 14.39
N ASP A 24 7.35 -24.81 15.66
CA ASP A 24 7.59 -26.07 16.38
C ASP A 24 6.27 -26.81 16.70
N GLU A 25 6.38 -27.97 17.37
CA GLU A 25 5.23 -28.79 17.77
C GLU A 25 4.33 -28.07 18.78
N ALA A 26 4.87 -27.15 19.58
CA ALA A 26 4.10 -26.30 20.49
C ALA A 26 3.46 -25.07 19.80
N GLY A 27 3.69 -24.91 18.48
CA GLY A 27 3.18 -23.80 17.70
C GLY A 27 3.98 -22.49 17.87
N GLN A 28 5.18 -22.55 18.48
CA GLN A 28 6.04 -21.38 18.63
C GLN A 28 6.83 -21.13 17.33
N PRO A 29 7.06 -19.85 16.96
CA PRO A 29 7.77 -19.53 15.74
C PRO A 29 9.25 -19.94 15.82
N ILE A 30 9.73 -20.58 14.76
CA ILE A 30 11.15 -20.86 14.54
C ILE A 30 11.69 -19.78 13.61
N LEU A 31 12.67 -19.04 14.10
CA LEU A 31 13.27 -17.93 13.36
C LEU A 31 14.72 -18.26 12.98
N ARG A 32 15.16 -17.74 11.85
CA ARG A 32 16.55 -17.80 11.42
C ARG A 32 17.05 -16.42 10.99
N GLN A 33 18.35 -16.22 10.98
CA GLN A 33 18.93 -15.00 10.45
C GLN A 33 18.65 -14.85 8.93
N ALA A 34 18.38 -13.63 8.51
CA ALA A 34 18.28 -13.30 7.09
C ALA A 34 19.66 -13.36 6.42
N LYS A 35 19.75 -13.88 5.19
CA LYS A 35 21.00 -14.02 4.43
C LYS A 35 21.59 -12.67 3.97
N ARG A 36 20.76 -11.63 3.91
CA ARG A 36 21.17 -10.30 3.49
C ARG A 36 20.31 -9.22 4.16
N PRO A 37 20.83 -7.98 4.27
CA PRO A 37 20.06 -6.89 4.87
C PRO A 37 18.89 -6.47 3.96
N ILE A 38 17.84 -5.95 4.60
CA ILE A 38 16.75 -5.25 3.91
C ILE A 38 17.30 -3.90 3.41
N THR A 39 16.99 -3.52 2.18
CA THR A 39 17.27 -2.19 1.63
C THR A 39 16.00 -1.37 1.46
N LEU A 40 16.12 -0.05 1.26
CA LEU A 40 15.00 0.82 0.93
C LEU A 40 14.27 0.33 -0.33
N ARG A 41 14.99 -0.16 -1.35
CA ARG A 41 14.40 -0.79 -2.55
C ARG A 41 13.51 -1.95 -2.17
N HIS A 42 13.98 -2.88 -1.35
CA HIS A 42 13.19 -4.05 -0.94
C HIS A 42 11.88 -3.66 -0.24
N LEU A 43 11.88 -2.61 0.58
CA LEU A 43 10.69 -2.10 1.24
C LEU A 43 9.68 -1.51 0.24
N LEU A 44 10.16 -0.64 -0.66
CA LEU A 44 9.34 0.04 -1.67
C LEU A 44 8.76 -0.91 -2.72
N THR A 45 9.42 -2.04 -2.95
CA THR A 45 9.01 -3.02 -3.97
C THR A 45 8.29 -4.23 -3.41
N HIS A 46 8.04 -4.29 -2.09
CA HIS A 46 7.46 -5.44 -1.41
C HIS A 46 8.26 -6.75 -1.62
N THR A 47 9.58 -6.64 -1.77
CA THR A 47 10.49 -7.77 -1.85
C THR A 47 11.34 -7.94 -0.58
N SER A 48 10.99 -7.27 0.50
CA SER A 48 11.69 -7.33 1.78
C SER A 48 11.47 -8.63 2.55
N GLY A 49 10.41 -9.37 2.26
CA GLY A 49 9.94 -10.52 3.05
C GLY A 49 8.85 -10.17 4.07
N TYR A 50 8.59 -8.91 4.36
CA TYR A 50 7.45 -8.52 5.18
C TYR A 50 6.12 -8.79 4.45
N ALA A 51 5.10 -9.21 5.23
CA ALA A 51 3.75 -9.39 4.74
C ALA A 51 2.72 -8.82 5.72
N TYR A 52 1.52 -8.51 5.23
CA TYR A 52 0.35 -8.29 6.08
C TYR A 52 -0.26 -9.64 6.47
N ASP A 53 -0.76 -9.73 7.69
CA ASP A 53 -1.45 -10.92 8.21
C ASP A 53 -2.70 -11.29 7.41
N MET A 54 -3.40 -10.31 6.86
CA MET A 54 -4.57 -10.54 6.00
C MET A 54 -4.25 -11.24 4.67
N TRP A 55 -2.97 -11.27 4.27
CA TRP A 55 -2.47 -11.90 3.04
C TRP A 55 -1.49 -13.04 3.30
N SER A 56 -1.24 -13.38 4.59
CA SER A 56 -0.30 -14.43 4.97
C SER A 56 -0.80 -15.17 6.21
N ALA A 57 -1.18 -16.42 6.03
CA ALA A 57 -1.58 -17.30 7.13
C ALA A 57 -0.43 -17.49 8.15
N ASP A 58 0.82 -17.50 7.69
CA ASP A 58 1.99 -17.64 8.57
C ASP A 58 2.19 -16.41 9.46
N ILE A 59 2.03 -15.20 8.92
CA ILE A 59 2.07 -13.98 9.73
C ILE A 59 0.87 -13.89 10.67
N ALA A 60 -0.32 -14.30 10.23
CA ALA A 60 -1.49 -14.39 11.12
C ALA A 60 -1.25 -15.37 12.26
N ARG A 61 -0.66 -16.54 11.98
CA ARG A 61 -0.28 -17.55 12.97
C ARG A 61 0.81 -17.01 13.92
N TYR A 62 1.84 -16.36 13.37
CA TYR A 62 2.90 -15.72 14.16
C TYR A 62 2.31 -14.72 15.16
N ARG A 63 1.47 -13.81 14.70
CA ARG A 63 0.82 -12.82 15.56
C ARG A 63 0.00 -13.46 16.67
N LYS A 64 -0.76 -14.51 16.33
CA LYS A 64 -1.55 -15.26 17.32
C LYS A 64 -0.65 -15.93 18.38
N ALA A 65 0.47 -16.50 17.97
CA ALA A 65 1.42 -17.18 18.88
C ALA A 65 2.16 -16.20 19.80
N THR A 66 2.50 -15.00 19.29
CA THR A 66 3.34 -14.02 20.01
C THR A 66 2.57 -12.89 20.67
N GLY A 67 1.27 -12.73 20.37
CA GLY A 67 0.48 -11.59 20.82
C GLY A 67 0.81 -10.27 20.09
N THR A 68 1.59 -10.31 19.00
CA THR A 68 1.93 -9.12 18.22
C THR A 68 0.66 -8.43 17.67
N PRO A 69 0.43 -7.14 17.92
CA PRO A 69 -0.79 -6.44 17.49
C PRO A 69 -0.88 -6.31 15.97
N ALA A 70 -2.09 -6.06 15.43
CA ALA A 70 -2.27 -5.75 14.01
C ALA A 70 -1.70 -4.38 13.68
N VAL A 71 -1.18 -4.21 12.45
CA VAL A 71 -0.66 -2.92 11.99
C VAL A 71 -1.70 -1.81 12.04
N GLY A 72 -2.97 -2.13 11.76
CA GLY A 72 -4.09 -1.18 11.86
C GLY A 72 -4.34 -0.62 13.27
N THR A 73 -3.69 -1.15 14.30
CA THR A 73 -3.74 -0.57 15.66
C THR A 73 -2.90 0.69 15.81
N GLY A 74 -1.96 0.95 14.87
CA GLY A 74 -1.02 2.06 14.96
C GLY A 74 0.00 1.97 16.08
N ARG A 75 0.19 0.77 16.69
CA ARG A 75 1.19 0.53 17.75
C ARG A 75 2.52 0.13 17.15
N ASN A 76 3.63 0.70 17.64
CA ASN A 76 4.99 0.36 17.16
C ASN A 76 5.27 -1.15 17.21
N ALA A 77 4.80 -1.84 18.25
CA ALA A 77 4.93 -3.29 18.37
C ALA A 77 4.29 -4.07 17.19
N ALA A 78 3.39 -3.48 16.42
CA ALA A 78 2.79 -4.10 15.25
C ALA A 78 3.77 -4.28 14.08
N LEU A 79 4.87 -3.53 14.08
CA LEU A 79 5.92 -3.62 13.07
C LEU A 79 6.95 -4.71 13.38
N ASP A 80 6.93 -5.28 14.61
CA ASP A 80 7.89 -6.30 15.06
C ASP A 80 7.52 -7.70 14.52
N LEU A 81 7.53 -7.83 13.21
CA LEU A 81 7.20 -9.05 12.47
C LEU A 81 8.46 -9.69 11.85
N PRO A 82 8.49 -11.02 11.69
CA PRO A 82 9.51 -11.69 10.91
C PRO A 82 9.27 -11.51 9.41
N LEU A 83 10.29 -11.79 8.64
CA LEU A 83 10.22 -11.92 7.19
C LEU A 83 9.68 -13.31 6.81
N LEU A 84 9.01 -13.45 5.67
CA LEU A 84 8.60 -14.75 5.13
C LEU A 84 9.71 -15.41 4.29
N PHE A 85 10.61 -14.60 3.74
CA PHE A 85 11.73 -15.03 2.90
C PHE A 85 12.89 -14.03 3.00
N ASP A 86 14.05 -14.41 2.48
CA ASP A 86 15.20 -13.52 2.46
C ASP A 86 14.97 -12.33 1.50
N PRO A 87 15.37 -11.11 1.90
CA PRO A 87 15.13 -9.90 1.09
C PRO A 87 15.58 -10.07 -0.37
N GLY A 88 14.68 -9.75 -1.31
CA GLY A 88 14.92 -9.85 -2.75
C GLY A 88 14.66 -11.22 -3.39
N GLU A 89 14.27 -12.24 -2.63
CA GLU A 89 14.03 -13.59 -3.18
C GLU A 89 12.60 -13.77 -3.72
N ASP A 90 11.64 -13.00 -3.24
CA ASP A 90 10.23 -13.12 -3.64
C ASP A 90 9.48 -11.80 -3.47
N TRP A 91 8.20 -11.76 -3.87
CA TRP A 91 7.30 -10.65 -3.70
C TRP A 91 6.16 -11.01 -2.73
N SER A 92 5.92 -10.15 -1.72
CA SER A 92 4.78 -10.26 -0.81
C SER A 92 4.33 -8.88 -0.35
N TYR A 93 3.04 -8.55 -0.59
CA TYR A 93 2.49 -7.28 -0.13
C TYR A 93 2.42 -7.22 1.40
N GLY A 94 3.03 -6.20 1.98
CA GLY A 94 3.15 -6.13 3.44
C GLY A 94 3.62 -4.77 3.96
N ILE A 95 3.96 -4.79 5.26
CA ILE A 95 4.30 -3.61 6.07
C ILE A 95 5.60 -2.89 5.68
N GLY A 96 6.22 -3.24 4.55
CA GLY A 96 7.46 -2.57 4.09
C GLY A 96 7.30 -1.07 3.98
N ILE A 97 6.14 -0.58 3.50
CA ILE A 97 5.88 0.85 3.36
C ILE A 97 5.69 1.54 4.72
N ASP A 98 5.18 0.83 5.73
CA ASP A 98 5.09 1.37 7.10
C ASP A 98 6.49 1.62 7.67
N TRP A 99 7.44 0.71 7.40
CA TRP A 99 8.85 0.92 7.71
C TRP A 99 9.48 2.08 6.94
N VAL A 100 9.08 2.30 5.68
CA VAL A 100 9.50 3.50 4.93
C VAL A 100 9.01 4.77 5.63
N GLY A 101 7.79 4.76 6.16
CA GLY A 101 7.28 5.85 7.01
C GLY A 101 8.21 6.14 8.20
N LYS A 102 8.63 5.09 8.93
CA LYS A 102 9.61 5.23 10.03
C LYS A 102 10.98 5.74 9.57
N MET A 103 11.44 5.31 8.39
CA MET A 103 12.68 5.85 7.81
C MET A 103 12.56 7.34 7.47
N ILE A 104 11.40 7.79 6.96
CA ILE A 104 11.14 9.22 6.71
C ILE A 104 11.20 9.99 8.03
N GLU A 105 10.55 9.52 9.09
CA GLU A 105 10.59 10.14 10.42
C GLU A 105 12.03 10.25 10.95
N ALA A 106 12.80 9.16 10.86
CA ALA A 106 14.19 9.14 11.33
C ALA A 106 15.11 10.10 10.57
N VAL A 107 14.92 10.28 9.26
CA VAL A 107 15.76 11.14 8.41
C VAL A 107 15.33 12.60 8.49
N SER A 108 14.03 12.87 8.56
CA SER A 108 13.50 14.24 8.55
C SER A 108 13.47 14.89 9.95
N GLY A 109 13.41 14.09 11.01
CA GLY A 109 13.17 14.58 12.37
C GLY A 109 11.73 15.03 12.61
N GLU A 110 10.82 14.73 11.67
CA GLU A 110 9.39 15.10 11.71
C GLU A 110 8.54 13.83 11.81
N THR A 111 7.33 13.94 12.35
CA THR A 111 6.34 12.85 12.19
C THR A 111 5.99 12.70 10.71
N LEU A 112 5.64 11.47 10.26
CA LEU A 112 5.24 11.23 8.88
C LEU A 112 4.08 12.16 8.44
N SER A 113 3.13 12.41 9.34
CA SER A 113 2.01 13.33 9.09
C SER A 113 2.49 14.76 8.80
N ALA A 114 3.36 15.32 9.64
CA ALA A 114 3.88 16.67 9.47
C ALA A 114 4.73 16.77 8.19
N HIS A 115 5.58 15.77 7.96
CA HIS A 115 6.41 15.73 6.77
C HIS A 115 5.58 15.71 5.48
N LEU A 116 4.62 14.79 5.36
CA LEU A 116 3.77 14.69 4.17
C LEU A 116 2.90 15.92 3.96
N SER A 117 2.37 16.53 5.04
CA SER A 117 1.64 17.79 4.93
C SER A 117 2.49 18.87 4.29
N ARG A 118 3.69 19.09 4.81
CA ARG A 118 4.60 20.15 4.35
C ARG A 118 5.12 19.93 2.92
N VAL A 119 5.51 18.68 2.56
CA VAL A 119 6.20 18.42 1.28
C VAL A 119 5.27 17.99 0.16
N LEU A 120 4.05 17.55 0.48
CA LEU A 120 3.15 16.96 -0.51
C LEU A 120 1.74 17.55 -0.44
N PHE A 121 1.05 17.48 0.72
CA PHE A 121 -0.38 17.83 0.77
C PHE A 121 -0.60 19.34 0.56
N ASP A 122 0.10 20.18 1.29
CA ASP A 122 -0.02 21.64 1.16
C ASP A 122 0.37 22.14 -0.23
N PRO A 123 1.53 21.73 -0.82
CA PRO A 123 1.89 22.15 -2.16
C PRO A 123 0.94 21.66 -3.26
N LEU A 124 0.26 20.53 -3.05
CA LEU A 124 -0.74 20.00 -4.00
C LEU A 124 -2.16 20.53 -3.74
N GLY A 125 -2.38 21.29 -2.67
CA GLY A 125 -3.71 21.74 -2.26
C GLY A 125 -4.64 20.60 -1.81
N MET A 126 -4.08 19.53 -1.24
CA MET A 126 -4.81 18.34 -0.74
C MET A 126 -5.36 18.63 0.67
N VAL A 127 -6.27 19.58 0.76
CA VAL A 127 -6.76 20.15 2.03
C VAL A 127 -7.59 19.18 2.89
N ASP A 128 -8.10 18.14 2.28
CA ASP A 128 -8.91 17.11 2.97
C ASP A 128 -8.14 15.80 3.18
N THR A 129 -6.82 15.80 2.91
CA THR A 129 -5.98 14.61 3.15
C THR A 129 -5.22 14.73 4.46
N SER A 130 -5.43 13.78 5.38
CA SER A 130 -4.79 13.78 6.71
C SER A 130 -4.88 12.42 7.38
N PHE A 131 -3.99 12.15 8.35
CA PHE A 131 -4.07 10.97 9.22
C PHE A 131 -5.08 11.15 10.36
N LYS A 132 -5.33 12.39 10.79
CA LYS A 132 -6.26 12.73 11.85
C LYS A 132 -7.38 13.60 11.30
N LEU A 133 -8.62 13.23 11.60
CA LEU A 133 -9.81 13.96 11.14
C LEU A 133 -10.00 15.25 11.94
N ARG A 134 -10.11 16.37 11.24
CA ARG A 134 -10.63 17.61 11.79
C ARG A 134 -12.16 17.52 11.97
N PRO A 135 -12.78 18.37 12.82
CA PRO A 135 -14.25 18.36 13.00
C PRO A 135 -15.05 18.51 11.71
N ASP A 136 -14.60 19.38 10.78
CA ASP A 136 -15.22 19.60 9.47
C ASP A 136 -15.11 18.40 8.54
N GLN A 137 -13.99 17.66 8.58
CA GLN A 137 -13.78 16.43 7.83
C GLN A 137 -14.64 15.30 8.42
N ARG A 138 -14.70 15.18 9.75
CA ARG A 138 -15.52 14.17 10.43
C ARG A 138 -17.00 14.29 10.09
N ALA A 139 -17.52 15.50 9.95
CA ALA A 139 -18.91 15.74 9.56
C ALA A 139 -19.24 15.27 8.11
N ARG A 140 -18.23 15.08 7.28
CA ARG A 140 -18.34 14.65 5.88
C ARG A 140 -17.82 13.23 5.64
N LEU A 141 -17.39 12.52 6.70
CA LEU A 141 -16.81 11.19 6.58
C LEU A 141 -17.84 10.21 6.05
N ALA A 142 -17.50 9.53 4.96
CA ALA A 142 -18.31 8.44 4.44
C ALA A 142 -18.30 7.24 5.39
N GLY A 143 -19.46 6.67 5.67
CA GLY A 143 -19.59 5.49 6.53
C GLY A 143 -19.05 4.23 5.84
N MET A 144 -18.38 3.38 6.63
CA MET A 144 -17.96 2.06 6.16
C MET A 144 -19.12 1.08 6.18
N HIS A 145 -19.21 0.23 5.17
CA HIS A 145 -20.22 -0.83 5.06
C HIS A 145 -19.57 -2.20 4.92
N GLY A 146 -20.12 -3.18 5.58
CA GLY A 146 -19.78 -4.59 5.41
C GLY A 146 -20.73 -5.27 4.44
N ARG A 147 -20.23 -6.09 3.54
CA ARG A 147 -21.08 -6.96 2.71
C ARG A 147 -21.33 -8.28 3.42
N GLY A 148 -22.60 -8.54 3.69
CA GLY A 148 -23.05 -9.81 4.28
C GLY A 148 -23.04 -10.98 3.28
N PRO A 149 -23.23 -12.22 3.79
CA PRO A 149 -23.29 -13.43 2.96
C PRO A 149 -24.45 -13.41 1.95
N ASP A 150 -25.52 -12.69 2.25
CA ASP A 150 -26.68 -12.46 1.38
C ASP A 150 -26.42 -11.41 0.29
N GLY A 151 -25.23 -10.80 0.30
CA GLY A 151 -24.83 -9.74 -0.61
C GLY A 151 -25.36 -8.35 -0.26
N ALA A 152 -26.08 -8.19 0.87
CA ALA A 152 -26.52 -6.90 1.36
C ALA A 152 -25.36 -6.11 1.97
N LEU A 153 -25.46 -4.77 1.95
CA LEU A 153 -24.54 -3.87 2.62
C LEU A 153 -25.17 -3.39 3.92
N ALA A 154 -24.42 -3.48 5.02
CA ALA A 154 -24.82 -2.93 6.32
C ALA A 154 -23.73 -2.00 6.86
N PRO A 155 -24.07 -0.87 7.50
CA PRO A 155 -23.10 -0.03 8.15
C PRO A 155 -22.29 -0.81 9.20
N ILE A 156 -20.98 -0.57 9.25
CA ILE A 156 -20.09 -1.12 10.28
C ILE A 156 -19.27 -0.01 10.91
N ALA A 157 -18.94 -0.18 12.18
CA ALA A 157 -18.02 0.72 12.85
C ALA A 157 -16.59 0.42 12.38
N PHE A 158 -16.00 1.38 11.69
CA PHE A 158 -14.62 1.31 11.23
C PHE A 158 -14.02 2.71 11.22
N GLU A 159 -12.98 2.89 11.98
CA GLU A 159 -12.18 4.12 11.98
C GLU A 159 -10.72 3.77 12.31
N THR A 160 -9.78 4.39 11.61
CA THR A 160 -8.37 4.26 11.95
C THR A 160 -8.08 5.02 13.25
N PRO A 161 -7.12 4.57 14.08
CA PRO A 161 -6.75 5.27 15.30
C PRO A 161 -6.41 6.75 15.01
N GLN A 162 -6.99 7.66 15.81
CA GLN A 162 -6.79 9.10 15.61
C GLN A 162 -5.52 9.63 16.28
N ASP A 163 -5.02 8.91 17.28
CA ASP A 163 -3.76 9.20 17.99
C ASP A 163 -2.92 7.92 18.11
N PRO A 164 -2.40 7.40 16.97
CA PRO A 164 -1.56 6.21 16.97
C PRO A 164 -0.15 6.51 17.48
N GLU A 165 0.61 5.48 17.87
CA GLU A 165 2.04 5.60 18.21
C GLU A 165 2.92 5.92 16.98
N PHE A 166 2.47 5.55 15.77
CA PHE A 166 3.06 5.95 14.50
C PHE A 166 1.99 6.06 13.41
N HIS A 167 2.22 6.93 12.44
CA HIS A 167 1.40 7.00 11.23
C HIS A 167 1.91 5.99 10.21
N GLY A 168 1.03 5.11 9.72
CA GLY A 168 1.39 4.08 8.75
C GLY A 168 1.75 4.67 7.39
N GLY A 169 2.91 4.32 6.85
CA GLY A 169 3.25 4.64 5.46
C GLY A 169 2.40 3.86 4.46
N GLY A 170 1.90 2.68 4.88
CA GLY A 170 1.05 1.81 4.07
C GLY A 170 -0.45 2.07 4.20
N GLY A 171 -0.89 2.99 5.09
CA GLY A 171 -2.32 3.24 5.27
C GLY A 171 -2.63 4.28 6.35
N GLY A 172 -3.93 4.47 6.63
CA GLY A 172 -4.38 5.37 7.70
C GLY A 172 -4.75 6.78 7.26
N LEU A 173 -4.47 7.17 6.02
CA LEU A 173 -4.91 8.47 5.49
C LEU A 173 -6.40 8.47 5.20
N TYR A 174 -7.05 9.56 5.59
CA TYR A 174 -8.33 9.99 5.06
C TYR A 174 -8.08 10.94 3.89
N GLY A 175 -8.99 11.02 2.95
CA GLY A 175 -8.85 11.90 1.79
C GLY A 175 -10.09 11.90 0.90
N THR A 176 -10.04 12.70 -0.15
CA THR A 176 -11.08 12.81 -1.17
C THR A 176 -10.54 12.41 -2.54
N ALA A 177 -11.44 12.08 -3.47
CA ALA A 177 -11.07 11.80 -4.85
C ALA A 177 -10.38 13.01 -5.51
N ARG A 178 -10.81 14.23 -5.17
CA ARG A 178 -10.22 15.48 -5.65
C ARG A 178 -8.75 15.61 -5.24
N ASP A 179 -8.46 15.40 -3.95
CA ASP A 179 -7.10 15.51 -3.42
C ASP A 179 -6.19 14.43 -4.03
N TYR A 180 -6.68 13.18 -4.05
CA TYR A 180 -5.88 12.09 -4.63
C TYR A 180 -5.66 12.28 -6.14
N LEU A 181 -6.62 12.88 -6.85
CA LEU A 181 -6.44 13.23 -8.28
C LEU A 181 -5.35 14.31 -8.47
N ALA A 182 -5.17 15.25 -7.53
CA ALA A 182 -4.07 16.20 -7.58
C ALA A 182 -2.71 15.49 -7.52
N PHE A 183 -2.56 14.51 -6.62
CA PHE A 183 -1.38 13.64 -6.57
C PHE A 183 -1.20 12.82 -7.88
N ALA A 184 -2.26 12.16 -8.35
CA ALA A 184 -2.18 11.36 -9.57
C ALA A 184 -1.78 12.21 -10.79
N ARG A 185 -2.32 13.42 -10.91
CA ARG A 185 -1.94 14.39 -11.96
C ARG A 185 -0.50 14.87 -11.82
N MET A 186 0.00 15.07 -10.62
CA MET A 186 1.40 15.42 -10.37
C MET A 186 2.32 14.31 -10.90
N ILE A 187 2.02 13.05 -10.61
CA ILE A 187 2.78 11.90 -11.15
C ILE A 187 2.66 11.85 -12.68
N LEU A 188 1.44 11.95 -13.25
CA LEU A 188 1.19 11.95 -14.69
C LEU A 188 1.97 13.05 -15.42
N ASN A 189 2.18 14.19 -14.78
CA ASN A 189 2.91 15.35 -15.31
C ASN A 189 4.41 15.33 -14.96
N GLY A 190 4.99 14.17 -14.66
CA GLY A 190 6.42 14.01 -14.36
C GLY A 190 6.89 14.84 -13.18
N GLY A 191 6.10 14.88 -12.10
CA GLY A 191 6.42 15.55 -10.84
C GLY A 191 6.06 17.03 -10.77
N LYS A 192 5.21 17.54 -11.70
CA LYS A 192 4.75 18.94 -11.73
C LYS A 192 3.27 19.07 -11.39
N HIS A 193 2.93 20.11 -10.63
CA HIS A 193 1.55 20.50 -10.33
C HIS A 193 1.45 22.03 -10.20
N GLY A 194 0.46 22.67 -10.86
CA GLY A 194 0.19 24.11 -10.71
C GLY A 194 1.40 25.03 -10.93
N GLY A 195 2.32 24.68 -11.83
CA GLY A 195 3.56 25.44 -12.05
C GLY A 195 4.72 25.06 -11.11
N LEU A 196 4.46 24.34 -10.02
CA LEU A 196 5.48 23.84 -9.10
C LEU A 196 6.05 22.51 -9.57
N ARG A 197 7.33 22.27 -9.29
CA ARG A 197 7.96 20.96 -9.42
C ARG A 197 8.20 20.35 -8.03
N LEU A 198 7.45 19.32 -7.69
CA LEU A 198 7.58 18.61 -6.43
C LEU A 198 8.60 17.47 -6.52
N LEU A 199 8.60 16.76 -7.64
CA LEU A 199 9.55 15.68 -7.92
C LEU A 199 10.30 15.93 -9.22
N LYS A 200 11.54 15.47 -9.30
CA LYS A 200 12.28 15.44 -10.57
C LYS A 200 11.63 14.46 -11.53
N ALA A 201 11.70 14.73 -12.82
CA ALA A 201 11.15 13.82 -13.83
C ALA A 201 11.80 12.43 -13.78
N GLU A 202 13.10 12.39 -13.53
CA GLU A 202 13.87 11.15 -13.38
C GLU A 202 13.41 10.34 -12.16
N THR A 203 13.01 11.02 -11.07
CA THR A 203 12.45 10.35 -9.88
C THR A 203 11.11 9.69 -10.21
N VAL A 204 10.22 10.40 -10.92
CA VAL A 204 8.93 9.83 -11.35
C VAL A 204 9.14 8.67 -12.33
N ALA A 205 10.08 8.80 -13.25
CA ALA A 205 10.44 7.72 -14.18
C ALA A 205 10.97 6.49 -13.43
N GLU A 206 11.82 6.68 -12.41
CA GLU A 206 12.33 5.59 -11.57
C GLU A 206 11.21 4.94 -10.74
N MET A 207 10.27 5.72 -10.21
CA MET A 207 9.08 5.21 -9.50
C MET A 207 8.19 4.36 -10.42
N ALA A 208 8.07 4.73 -11.69
CA ALA A 208 7.25 4.08 -12.68
C ALA A 208 7.95 2.89 -13.38
N ARG A 209 9.24 2.70 -13.17
CA ARG A 209 10.01 1.59 -13.76
C ARG A 209 9.71 0.30 -13.01
N ASP A 210 9.52 -0.80 -13.74
CA ASP A 210 9.41 -2.14 -13.13
C ASP A 210 10.72 -2.51 -12.42
N GLN A 211 10.65 -2.72 -11.13
CA GLN A 211 11.77 -3.01 -10.24
C GLN A 211 11.94 -4.49 -9.93
N LEU A 212 10.99 -5.34 -10.35
CA LEU A 212 10.95 -6.74 -9.93
C LEU A 212 11.89 -7.66 -10.71
N GLY A 213 12.37 -7.25 -11.89
CA GLY A 213 13.19 -8.11 -12.72
C GLY A 213 12.47 -9.41 -13.10
N PRO A 214 12.98 -10.61 -12.68
CA PRO A 214 12.35 -11.88 -12.97
C PRO A 214 11.12 -12.17 -12.12
N LEU A 215 10.94 -11.46 -11.00
CA LEU A 215 9.78 -11.61 -10.12
C LEU A 215 8.54 -10.98 -10.74
N ALA A 216 7.38 -11.36 -10.22
CA ALA A 216 6.09 -10.78 -10.61
C ALA A 216 5.18 -10.65 -9.39
N VAL A 217 4.25 -9.70 -9.47
CA VAL A 217 3.17 -9.59 -8.50
C VAL A 217 2.31 -10.84 -8.58
N ARG A 218 2.04 -11.45 -7.44
CA ARG A 218 1.22 -12.66 -7.32
C ARG A 218 -0.21 -12.32 -6.87
N PRO A 219 -1.19 -13.16 -7.19
CA PRO A 219 -2.49 -13.09 -6.55
C PRO A 219 -2.35 -13.17 -5.03
N MET A 220 -3.03 -12.28 -4.33
CA MET A 220 -3.04 -12.23 -2.86
C MET A 220 -4.18 -13.09 -2.34
N ARG A 221 -3.85 -14.13 -1.55
CA ARG A 221 -4.82 -15.03 -0.94
C ARG A 221 -5.23 -14.51 0.43
N SER A 222 -6.52 -14.39 0.66
CA SER A 222 -7.06 -13.93 1.93
C SER A 222 -6.82 -14.94 3.04
N SER A 223 -6.27 -14.49 4.15
CA SER A 223 -6.22 -15.22 5.43
C SER A 223 -7.17 -14.63 6.49
N VAL A 224 -7.84 -13.51 6.17
CA VAL A 224 -8.84 -12.84 7.03
C VAL A 224 -10.06 -12.46 6.18
N PRO A 225 -11.02 -13.40 5.95
CA PRO A 225 -12.15 -13.18 5.03
C PRO A 225 -13.07 -12.00 5.40
N SER A 226 -13.10 -11.59 6.67
CA SER A 226 -13.85 -10.40 7.10
C SER A 226 -13.23 -9.08 6.63
N ALA A 227 -11.93 -9.08 6.33
CA ALA A 227 -11.21 -7.90 5.86
C ALA A 227 -10.99 -7.92 4.35
N THR A 228 -10.74 -9.09 3.77
CA THR A 228 -10.34 -9.21 2.36
C THR A 228 -10.93 -10.46 1.69
N ASN A 229 -11.24 -10.37 0.41
CA ASN A 229 -11.35 -11.52 -0.49
C ASN A 229 -9.99 -11.82 -1.13
N ASP A 230 -9.84 -12.94 -1.82
CA ASP A 230 -8.71 -13.18 -2.72
C ASP A 230 -8.65 -12.05 -3.75
N ALA A 231 -7.46 -11.50 -3.99
CA ALA A 231 -7.28 -10.38 -4.91
C ALA A 231 -6.30 -10.71 -6.03
N ASP A 232 -6.81 -10.67 -7.26
CA ASP A 232 -6.04 -10.75 -8.49
C ASP A 232 -6.52 -9.62 -9.41
N PHE A 233 -5.70 -8.59 -9.57
CA PHE A 233 -6.07 -7.40 -10.33
C PHE A 233 -6.25 -7.70 -11.82
N PHE A 234 -5.42 -8.57 -12.36
CA PHE A 234 -5.41 -8.92 -13.78
C PHE A 234 -5.14 -10.41 -13.97
N PRO A 235 -6.17 -11.27 -13.79
CA PRO A 235 -6.02 -12.72 -13.90
C PRO A 235 -5.36 -13.15 -15.21
N GLY A 236 -4.32 -13.97 -15.10
CA GLY A 236 -3.58 -14.48 -16.26
C GLY A 236 -2.63 -13.48 -16.92
N MET A 237 -2.50 -12.26 -16.38
CA MET A 237 -1.58 -11.26 -16.90
C MET A 237 -0.41 -11.05 -15.93
N PRO A 238 0.85 -11.05 -16.42
CA PRO A 238 1.99 -10.74 -15.58
C PRO A 238 1.99 -9.24 -15.23
N ASN A 239 2.08 -8.95 -13.93
CA ASN A 239 2.22 -7.59 -13.44
C ASN A 239 3.59 -7.39 -12.80
N GLY A 240 4.15 -6.20 -12.95
CA GLY A 240 5.34 -5.73 -12.29
C GLY A 240 5.00 -4.85 -11.09
N TRP A 241 6.05 -4.34 -10.45
CA TRP A 241 5.96 -3.40 -9.36
C TRP A 241 7.06 -2.34 -9.48
N GLY A 242 6.66 -1.08 -9.40
CA GLY A 242 7.58 0.05 -9.33
C GLY A 242 7.95 0.38 -7.89
N LEU A 243 8.27 1.64 -7.62
CA LEU A 243 8.40 2.11 -6.25
C LEU A 243 7.01 2.51 -5.76
N THR A 244 6.31 1.54 -5.15
CA THR A 244 4.96 1.57 -4.59
C THR A 244 3.78 1.55 -5.58
N PHE A 245 4.01 1.22 -6.84
CA PHE A 245 2.95 1.08 -7.84
C PHE A 245 2.91 -0.33 -8.45
N LEU A 246 1.71 -0.90 -8.58
CA LEU A 246 1.45 -2.01 -9.49
C LEU A 246 1.64 -1.51 -10.93
N ILE A 247 2.32 -2.29 -11.76
CA ILE A 247 2.60 -1.94 -13.16
C ILE A 247 1.98 -2.99 -14.09
N ASN A 248 1.18 -2.55 -15.03
CA ASN A 248 0.72 -3.37 -16.12
C ASN A 248 1.88 -3.67 -17.10
N ARG A 249 2.38 -4.91 -17.16
CA ARG A 249 3.40 -5.31 -18.16
C ARG A 249 2.85 -5.42 -19.59
N LYS A 250 1.52 -5.50 -19.74
CA LYS A 250 0.79 -5.54 -21.01
C LYS A 250 -0.43 -4.63 -20.92
N PRO A 251 -1.01 -4.21 -22.05
CA PRO A 251 -2.29 -3.49 -22.04
C PRO A 251 -3.37 -4.29 -21.31
N SER A 252 -4.19 -3.60 -20.50
CA SER A 252 -5.29 -4.25 -19.78
C SER A 252 -6.53 -4.44 -20.65
N PRO A 253 -7.43 -5.38 -20.32
CA PRO A 253 -8.72 -5.52 -20.99
C PRO A 253 -9.60 -4.24 -20.92
N GLN A 254 -9.41 -3.41 -19.89
CA GLN A 254 -10.13 -2.16 -19.68
C GLN A 254 -9.45 -0.96 -20.41
N GLY A 255 -8.42 -1.22 -21.19
CA GLY A 255 -7.79 -0.24 -22.07
C GLY A 255 -6.59 0.53 -21.51
N ARG A 256 -6.07 0.20 -20.29
CA ARG A 256 -4.80 0.78 -19.84
C ARG A 256 -3.66 0.37 -20.75
N SER A 257 -2.72 1.28 -20.97
CA SER A 257 -1.47 0.99 -21.66
C SER A 257 -0.56 0.05 -20.84
N ALA A 258 0.34 -0.66 -21.51
CA ALA A 258 1.50 -1.22 -20.83
C ALA A 258 2.28 -0.10 -20.14
N GLY A 259 2.76 -0.33 -18.92
CA GLY A 259 3.44 0.67 -18.10
C GLY A 259 2.49 1.54 -17.25
N ALA A 260 1.17 1.38 -17.34
CA ALA A 260 0.25 2.07 -16.47
C ALA A 260 0.46 1.68 -15.00
N LEU A 261 0.37 2.67 -14.11
CA LEU A 261 0.54 2.55 -12.68
C LEU A 261 -0.81 2.42 -11.99
N ALA A 262 -0.89 1.64 -10.94
CA ALA A 262 -2.12 1.49 -10.16
C ALA A 262 -1.83 1.04 -8.74
N TRP A 263 -2.81 1.15 -7.87
CA TRP A 263 -2.95 0.39 -6.63
C TRP A 263 -4.35 0.57 -6.04
N ALA A 264 -4.53 0.09 -4.81
CA ALA A 264 -5.82 0.07 -4.14
C ALA A 264 -5.72 0.28 -2.63
N GLY A 265 -6.85 0.51 -1.99
CA GLY A 265 -7.00 0.59 -0.53
C GLY A 265 -8.11 -0.31 -0.01
N LEU A 266 -8.02 -0.68 1.26
CA LEU A 266 -8.84 -1.68 1.94
C LEU A 266 -10.36 -1.43 1.81
N GLY A 267 -10.80 -0.16 1.77
CA GLY A 267 -12.21 0.21 1.57
C GLY A 267 -12.74 0.03 0.14
N ASN A 268 -12.09 -0.76 -0.70
CA ASN A 268 -12.35 -0.87 -2.14
C ASN A 268 -12.18 0.48 -2.84
N THR A 269 -11.08 1.15 -2.57
CA THR A 269 -10.63 2.33 -3.27
C THR A 269 -9.59 1.91 -4.31
N PHE A 270 -9.66 2.47 -5.52
CA PHE A 270 -8.78 2.09 -6.62
C PHE A 270 -8.33 3.34 -7.37
N TYR A 271 -7.13 3.28 -7.94
CA TYR A 271 -6.67 4.33 -8.86
C TYR A 271 -5.78 3.75 -9.95
N TRP A 272 -5.67 4.47 -11.05
CA TRP A 272 -4.66 4.25 -12.07
C TRP A 272 -4.10 5.57 -12.58
N ILE A 273 -2.89 5.52 -13.11
CA ILE A 273 -2.20 6.62 -13.79
C ILE A 273 -1.58 6.03 -15.05
N ASP A 274 -2.02 6.47 -16.20
CA ASP A 274 -1.59 5.95 -17.50
C ASP A 274 -0.88 7.05 -18.30
N HIS A 275 0.45 7.03 -18.28
CA HIS A 275 1.27 7.97 -19.05
C HIS A 275 1.10 7.78 -20.56
N GLY A 276 0.85 6.55 -21.04
CA GLY A 276 0.67 6.25 -22.45
C GLY A 276 -0.59 6.85 -23.04
N ARG A 277 -1.66 6.96 -22.23
CA ARG A 277 -2.93 7.59 -22.61
C ARG A 277 -3.08 9.01 -22.10
N GLY A 278 -2.23 9.47 -21.21
CA GLY A 278 -2.39 10.77 -20.55
C GLY A 278 -3.60 10.82 -19.61
N THR A 279 -4.04 9.69 -19.06
CA THR A 279 -5.23 9.58 -18.21
C THR A 279 -4.90 9.14 -16.79
N ALA A 280 -5.71 9.53 -15.83
CA ALA A 280 -5.72 9.01 -14.48
C ALA A 280 -7.17 8.92 -13.99
N GLY A 281 -7.47 7.89 -13.18
CA GLY A 281 -8.79 7.74 -12.59
C GLY A 281 -8.70 7.35 -11.13
N ILE A 282 -9.66 7.84 -10.35
CA ILE A 282 -9.81 7.59 -8.93
C ILE A 282 -11.22 7.08 -8.67
N PHE A 283 -11.33 5.93 -8.07
CA PHE A 283 -12.58 5.33 -7.62
C PHE A 283 -12.53 5.13 -6.11
N LEU A 284 -13.46 5.73 -5.38
CA LEU A 284 -13.53 5.61 -3.93
C LEU A 284 -14.85 4.96 -3.52
N SER A 285 -14.75 3.95 -2.69
CA SER A 285 -15.87 3.38 -1.93
C SER A 285 -15.45 3.13 -0.49
N GLN A 286 -16.39 2.75 0.36
CA GLN A 286 -16.13 2.39 1.75
C GLN A 286 -16.85 1.07 2.05
N ILE A 287 -16.32 -0.02 1.51
CA ILE A 287 -16.92 -1.36 1.58
C ILE A 287 -15.84 -2.36 2.05
N LEU A 288 -16.20 -3.26 2.97
CA LEU A 288 -15.47 -4.47 3.31
C LEU A 288 -16.30 -5.72 2.96
N PRO A 289 -15.64 -6.86 2.68
CA PRO A 289 -14.20 -7.05 2.55
C PRO A 289 -13.63 -6.38 1.30
N PHE A 290 -12.32 -6.14 1.32
CA PHE A 290 -11.58 -5.66 0.15
C PHE A 290 -11.72 -6.63 -1.03
N PHE A 291 -11.59 -6.11 -2.23
CA PHE A 291 -11.78 -6.82 -3.49
C PHE A 291 -13.21 -7.37 -3.64
N ASP A 292 -14.18 -6.56 -3.22
CA ASP A 292 -15.61 -6.83 -3.39
C ASP A 292 -15.98 -6.92 -4.86
N ALA A 293 -16.64 -8.01 -5.25
CA ALA A 293 -16.91 -8.29 -6.66
C ALA A 293 -17.72 -7.20 -7.37
N LYS A 294 -18.69 -6.56 -6.67
CA LYS A 294 -19.50 -5.49 -7.25
C LYS A 294 -18.70 -4.19 -7.36
N ALA A 295 -17.87 -3.87 -6.35
CA ALA A 295 -16.99 -2.70 -6.39
C ALA A 295 -15.95 -2.82 -7.51
N ILE A 296 -15.33 -4.00 -7.67
CA ILE A 296 -14.37 -4.29 -8.76
C ILE A 296 -15.04 -4.20 -10.13
N SER A 297 -16.27 -4.75 -10.29
CA SER A 297 -17.00 -4.64 -11.56
C SER A 297 -17.23 -3.17 -11.92
N LEU A 298 -17.77 -2.39 -10.99
CA LEU A 298 -18.04 -0.96 -11.21
C LEU A 298 -16.76 -0.16 -11.52
N PHE A 299 -15.67 -0.48 -10.81
CA PHE A 299 -14.37 0.13 -11.10
C PHE A 299 -13.88 -0.19 -12.52
N ARG A 300 -14.02 -1.46 -12.96
CA ARG A 300 -13.64 -1.88 -14.31
C ARG A 300 -14.50 -1.24 -15.39
N ASP A 301 -15.79 -1.08 -15.15
CA ASP A 301 -16.71 -0.40 -16.06
C ASP A 301 -16.33 1.08 -16.18
N PHE A 302 -16.07 1.77 -15.06
CA PHE A 302 -15.58 3.14 -15.04
C PHE A 302 -14.27 3.31 -15.82
N GLU A 303 -13.32 2.40 -15.59
CA GLU A 303 -12.04 2.40 -16.30
C GLU A 303 -12.23 2.21 -17.81
N THR A 304 -13.08 1.26 -18.21
CA THR A 304 -13.40 1.00 -19.62
C THR A 304 -14.02 2.23 -20.27
N MET A 305 -14.95 2.91 -19.59
CA MET A 305 -15.58 4.14 -20.11
C MET A 305 -14.57 5.26 -20.32
N VAL A 306 -13.63 5.46 -19.37
CA VAL A 306 -12.59 6.51 -19.49
C VAL A 306 -11.59 6.19 -20.59
N ASN A 307 -11.31 4.91 -20.85
CA ASN A 307 -10.32 4.47 -21.84
C ASN A 307 -10.96 4.09 -23.20
N ALA A 308 -12.28 4.25 -23.35
CA ALA A 308 -12.94 4.08 -24.66
C ALA A 308 -12.35 5.03 -25.70
N PRO A 309 -12.26 4.59 -26.98
CA PRO A 309 -11.68 5.39 -28.06
C PRO A 309 -12.50 6.67 -28.34
#